data_3df5b810e74a06ac44f4a456fb707279
#
_entry.id   3df5b810e74a06ac44f4a456fb707279
#
_cell.length_a   1.000
_cell.length_b   1.000
_cell.length_c   1.000
_cell.angle_alpha   90.00
_cell.angle_beta   90.00
_cell.angle_gamma   90.00
#
_symmetry.space_group_name_H-M   'P 1'
#
loop_
_entity.id
_entity.type
_entity.pdbx_description
1 polymer ?
#
loop_
_entity_poly.entity_id
_entity_poly.type
_entity_poly.pdbx_seq_one_letter_code
_entity_poly.pdbx_strand_id
1 'polypeptide(L)'
;ANENWCMIGYHGVSVVGDALDKGIGIDRRTALEAMVRSSNINAKGSDDYVANGFIPSENTRESVSCTLEYAYDDWAISRMAGAMGRDDVAREYAQRALNYANVFDGSTCFFRGRGTDGNWSEPFEEFATGRDYTEATPWHYRFFAPHDINGLEQLFGGRTPFVDELDRLFTLTSEEMQLDVADVTGLMGQYAHGNEPSHHMAYLYNYVGMPWRTQELTRRLLDEMYAPTPEGIIGNEDCGQMSAWYIFSSLGFYPVCPGSNEFVLTTPLFDRATVRLANGRTLTVTADNPRRNRYIDAVTLDGVPVEANFVTYEQLMQGGELHFSLCEEPNLDRGTEPEAAPYSLTRGEVVSVPYTTQSVSLFTEPIEIDLATTTPGAEIRYTLDGSEPDSLSPLYTALVRVDRSLVLCA
;
A
#
# COMPACT_ATOMS: atom_id res chain seq x y z
N ALA A 1 1.79 -7.64 24.64
CA ALA A 1 0.48 -7.03 24.57
C ALA A 1 -0.51 -8.09 24.10
N ASN A 2 -1.75 -8.02 24.54
CA ASN A 2 -2.79 -8.90 24.01
C ASN A 2 -3.42 -8.20 22.82
N GLU A 3 -3.53 -8.91 21.71
CA GLU A 3 -4.39 -8.49 20.61
C GLU A 3 -5.85 -8.58 21.05
N ASN A 4 -6.62 -7.53 20.83
CA ASN A 4 -8.04 -7.47 21.23
C ASN A 4 -8.99 -7.66 20.06
N TRP A 5 -8.46 -7.76 18.83
CA TRP A 5 -9.22 -7.96 17.59
C TRP A 5 -10.30 -6.88 17.34
N CYS A 6 -10.08 -5.69 17.88
CA CYS A 6 -10.96 -4.54 17.63
C CYS A 6 -10.79 -4.10 16.18
N MET A 7 -9.54 -3.80 15.80
CA MET A 7 -9.19 -3.47 14.42
C MET A 7 -8.73 -4.71 13.64
N ILE A 8 -8.53 -4.53 12.35
CA ILE A 8 -7.99 -5.54 11.44
C ILE A 8 -6.46 -5.61 11.52
N GLY A 9 -5.87 -6.63 10.93
CA GLY A 9 -4.42 -6.84 10.95
C GLY A 9 -3.91 -7.45 12.27
N TYR A 10 -2.64 -7.81 12.29
CA TYR A 10 -1.87 -8.16 13.49
C TYR A 10 -0.63 -7.25 13.60
N HIS A 11 -0.85 -5.94 13.44
CA HIS A 11 0.17 -4.90 13.24
C HIS A 11 1.20 -4.76 14.36
N GLY A 12 1.05 -5.45 15.48
CA GLY A 12 2.15 -5.63 16.43
C GLY A 12 3.42 -6.18 15.76
N VAL A 13 3.27 -6.92 14.63
CA VAL A 13 4.43 -7.45 13.89
C VAL A 13 5.17 -6.35 13.13
N SER A 14 4.47 -5.39 12.53
CA SER A 14 5.11 -4.27 11.83
C SER A 14 5.89 -3.38 12.80
N VAL A 15 5.34 -3.11 14.00
CA VAL A 15 6.03 -2.36 15.07
C VAL A 15 7.30 -3.08 15.54
N VAL A 16 7.23 -4.41 15.69
CA VAL A 16 8.40 -5.23 16.09
C VAL A 16 9.44 -5.27 14.97
N GLY A 17 9.01 -5.42 13.71
CA GLY A 17 9.88 -5.38 12.54
C GLY A 17 10.59 -4.04 12.40
N ASP A 18 9.86 -2.94 12.56
CA ASP A 18 10.39 -1.58 12.52
C ASP A 18 11.41 -1.32 13.67
N ALA A 19 11.12 -1.83 14.87
CA ALA A 19 12.04 -1.75 15.99
C ALA A 19 13.36 -2.49 15.71
N LEU A 20 13.30 -3.65 15.03
CA LEU A 20 14.49 -4.40 14.63
C LEU A 20 15.34 -3.62 13.62
N ASP A 21 14.71 -3.12 12.56
CA ASP A 21 15.39 -2.35 11.50
C ASP A 21 16.03 -1.07 12.05
N LYS A 22 15.42 -0.45 13.06
CA LYS A 22 15.95 0.73 13.77
C LYS A 22 16.95 0.41 14.86
N GLY A 23 17.36 -0.85 15.04
CA GLY A 23 18.36 -1.26 16.01
C GLY A 23 17.92 -1.13 17.48
N ILE A 24 16.61 -1.04 17.73
CA ILE A 24 16.05 -1.04 19.07
C ILE A 24 16.26 -2.44 19.69
N GLY A 25 16.81 -2.47 20.92
CA GLY A 25 17.13 -3.71 21.60
C GLY A 25 15.89 -4.54 21.94
N ILE A 26 15.65 -5.61 21.18
CA ILE A 26 14.59 -6.59 21.40
C ILE A 26 15.18 -8.00 21.44
N ASP A 27 14.52 -8.93 22.13
CA ASP A 27 14.82 -10.36 21.99
C ASP A 27 14.28 -10.86 20.65
N ARG A 28 15.16 -10.87 19.65
CA ARG A 28 14.81 -11.18 18.24
C ARG A 28 14.17 -12.55 18.09
N ARG A 29 14.62 -13.56 18.86
CA ARG A 29 14.09 -14.92 18.77
C ARG A 29 12.65 -14.97 19.27
N THR A 30 12.43 -14.49 20.49
CA THR A 30 11.09 -14.44 21.09
C THR A 30 10.15 -13.56 20.24
N ALA A 31 10.67 -12.46 19.69
CA ALA A 31 9.90 -11.58 18.83
C ALA A 31 9.44 -12.30 17.54
N LEU A 32 10.33 -12.96 16.79
CA LEU A 32 9.96 -13.69 15.59
C LEU A 32 8.99 -14.84 15.89
N GLU A 33 9.21 -15.61 16.97
CA GLU A 33 8.29 -16.66 17.41
C GLU A 33 6.89 -16.10 17.72
N ALA A 34 6.82 -14.92 18.33
CA ALA A 34 5.55 -14.24 18.61
C ALA A 34 4.86 -13.72 17.35
N MET A 35 5.62 -13.12 16.41
CA MET A 35 5.09 -12.64 15.14
C MET A 35 4.47 -13.79 14.32
N VAL A 36 5.22 -14.89 14.12
CA VAL A 36 4.73 -16.09 13.43
C VAL A 36 3.50 -16.68 14.13
N ARG A 37 3.49 -16.68 15.46
CA ARG A 37 2.33 -17.16 16.20
C ARG A 37 1.11 -16.25 16.00
N SER A 38 1.28 -14.95 15.96
CA SER A 38 0.18 -13.99 15.76
C SER A 38 -0.49 -14.18 14.40
N SER A 39 0.28 -14.43 13.34
CA SER A 39 -0.24 -14.63 11.98
C SER A 39 -1.01 -15.96 11.80
N ASN A 40 -0.97 -16.87 12.77
CA ASN A 40 -1.61 -18.16 12.74
C ASN A 40 -2.65 -18.34 13.88
N ILE A 41 -3.08 -17.24 14.51
CA ILE A 41 -4.18 -17.30 15.48
C ILE A 41 -5.49 -17.26 14.70
N ASN A 42 -6.38 -18.25 14.94
CA ASN A 42 -7.69 -18.29 14.32
C ASN A 42 -8.57 -17.12 14.80
N ALA A 43 -8.51 -16.01 14.08
CA ALA A 43 -9.31 -14.82 14.33
C ALA A 43 -9.48 -14.00 13.03
N LYS A 44 -10.62 -13.32 12.87
CA LYS A 44 -10.92 -12.44 11.72
C LYS A 44 -10.53 -13.05 10.35
N GLY A 45 -10.84 -14.34 10.14
CA GLY A 45 -10.61 -15.00 8.84
C GLY A 45 -9.15 -15.38 8.55
N SER A 46 -8.24 -15.36 9.53
CA SER A 46 -6.84 -15.72 9.31
C SER A 46 -6.63 -17.15 8.84
N ASP A 47 -7.47 -18.12 9.29
CA ASP A 47 -7.42 -19.50 8.81
C ASP A 47 -7.78 -19.58 7.31
N ASP A 48 -8.81 -18.85 6.89
CA ASP A 48 -9.20 -18.74 5.48
C ASP A 48 -8.10 -18.08 4.66
N TYR A 49 -7.49 -17.01 5.18
CA TYR A 49 -6.38 -16.33 4.53
C TYR A 49 -5.19 -17.25 4.29
N VAL A 50 -4.82 -18.06 5.28
CA VAL A 50 -3.72 -19.04 5.15
C VAL A 50 -4.08 -20.15 4.16
N ALA A 51 -5.33 -20.61 4.18
CA ALA A 51 -5.77 -21.72 3.34
C ALA A 51 -5.97 -21.34 1.86
N ASN A 52 -6.51 -20.15 1.59
CA ASN A 52 -6.93 -19.72 0.25
C ASN A 52 -6.05 -18.64 -0.35
N GLY A 53 -5.15 -18.01 0.43
CA GLY A 53 -4.42 -16.83 0.03
C GLY A 53 -5.27 -15.54 0.04
N PHE A 54 -6.50 -15.59 0.53
CA PHE A 54 -7.39 -14.46 0.77
C PHE A 54 -8.51 -14.86 1.72
N ILE A 55 -9.27 -13.89 2.21
CA ILE A 55 -10.44 -14.14 3.07
C ILE A 55 -11.70 -14.10 2.22
N PRO A 56 -12.47 -15.20 2.12
CA PRO A 56 -13.74 -15.19 1.40
C PRO A 56 -14.75 -14.23 2.03
N SER A 57 -15.40 -13.42 1.18
CA SER A 57 -16.31 -12.35 1.62
C SER A 57 -17.55 -12.83 2.37
N GLU A 58 -18.00 -14.07 2.11
CA GLU A 58 -19.11 -14.69 2.82
C GLU A 58 -18.74 -15.17 4.24
N ASN A 59 -17.46 -15.49 4.49
CA ASN A 59 -17.01 -16.05 5.77
C ASN A 59 -16.74 -14.99 6.81
N THR A 60 -16.15 -13.87 6.40
CA THR A 60 -15.72 -12.82 7.34
C THR A 60 -16.05 -11.44 6.79
N ARG A 61 -16.58 -10.58 7.64
CA ARG A 61 -16.69 -9.13 7.31
C ARG A 61 -15.30 -8.52 7.18
N GLU A 62 -15.19 -7.41 6.44
CA GLU A 62 -13.93 -6.69 6.23
C GLU A 62 -12.87 -7.54 5.48
N SER A 63 -13.34 -8.49 4.68
CA SER A 63 -12.53 -9.52 4.04
C SER A 63 -11.41 -8.95 3.17
N VAL A 64 -11.67 -7.89 2.42
CA VAL A 64 -10.69 -7.20 1.58
C VAL A 64 -9.65 -6.50 2.46
N SER A 65 -10.10 -5.65 3.37
CA SER A 65 -9.20 -4.92 4.27
C SER A 65 -8.29 -5.87 5.06
N CYS A 66 -8.87 -6.93 5.67
CA CYS A 66 -8.08 -7.93 6.39
C CYS A 66 -7.06 -8.63 5.49
N THR A 67 -7.43 -9.01 4.27
CA THR A 67 -6.49 -9.66 3.33
C THR A 67 -5.31 -8.76 3.01
N LEU A 68 -5.55 -7.47 2.75
CA LEU A 68 -4.52 -6.49 2.42
C LEU A 68 -3.58 -6.24 3.61
N GLU A 69 -4.14 -6.04 4.79
CA GLU A 69 -3.39 -5.78 6.02
C GLU A 69 -2.55 -6.99 6.45
N TYR A 70 -3.10 -8.21 6.32
CA TYR A 70 -2.34 -9.44 6.59
C TYR A 70 -1.18 -9.63 5.61
N ALA A 71 -1.33 -9.26 4.35
CA ALA A 71 -0.25 -9.35 3.37
C ALA A 71 0.92 -8.40 3.75
N TYR A 72 0.62 -7.20 4.21
CA TYR A 72 1.63 -6.27 4.73
C TYR A 72 2.29 -6.79 6.02
N ASP A 73 1.51 -7.32 6.95
CA ASP A 73 2.04 -7.90 8.19
C ASP A 73 2.96 -9.10 7.92
N ASP A 74 2.59 -9.96 6.97
CA ASP A 74 3.41 -11.10 6.54
C ASP A 74 4.72 -10.65 5.89
N TRP A 75 4.71 -9.55 5.13
CA TRP A 75 5.94 -8.93 4.65
C TRP A 75 6.88 -8.56 5.80
N ALA A 76 6.37 -7.96 6.87
CA ALA A 76 7.19 -7.60 8.04
C ALA A 76 7.79 -8.83 8.73
N ILE A 77 7.03 -9.95 8.81
CA ILE A 77 7.55 -11.24 9.31
C ILE A 77 8.66 -11.77 8.41
N SER A 78 8.47 -11.73 7.09
CA SER A 78 9.46 -12.16 6.11
C SER A 78 10.78 -11.40 6.26
N ARG A 79 10.71 -10.08 6.39
CA ARG A 79 11.86 -9.20 6.62
C ARG A 79 12.63 -9.58 7.88
N MET A 80 11.93 -9.73 8.99
CA MET A 80 12.54 -10.11 10.26
C MET A 80 13.18 -11.50 10.20
N ALA A 81 12.49 -12.48 9.61
CA ALA A 81 13.01 -13.83 9.45
C ALA A 81 14.29 -13.85 8.60
N GLY A 82 14.32 -13.11 7.48
CA GLY A 82 15.49 -12.94 6.63
C GLY A 82 16.68 -12.32 7.36
N ALA A 83 16.45 -11.26 8.15
CA ALA A 83 17.47 -10.61 8.98
C ALA A 83 18.05 -11.54 10.07
N MET A 84 17.34 -12.63 10.40
CA MET A 84 17.77 -13.65 11.36
C MET A 84 18.32 -14.93 10.71
N GLY A 85 18.42 -15.00 9.37
CA GLY A 85 18.87 -16.19 8.63
C GLY A 85 17.87 -17.35 8.67
N ARG A 86 16.57 -17.06 8.93
CA ARG A 86 15.50 -18.05 8.87
C ARG A 86 14.85 -18.05 7.48
N ASP A 87 15.63 -18.53 6.51
CA ASP A 87 15.29 -18.47 5.08
C ASP A 87 14.04 -19.26 4.71
N ASP A 88 13.71 -20.31 5.47
CA ASP A 88 12.49 -21.09 5.34
C ASP A 88 11.25 -20.22 5.62
N VAL A 89 11.24 -19.58 6.78
CA VAL A 89 10.17 -18.67 7.21
C VAL A 89 10.12 -17.43 6.31
N ALA A 90 11.29 -16.86 5.98
CA ALA A 90 11.37 -15.68 5.13
C ALA A 90 10.72 -15.91 3.76
N ARG A 91 10.94 -17.07 3.12
CA ARG A 91 10.33 -17.40 1.82
C ARG A 91 8.82 -17.63 1.92
N GLU A 92 8.37 -18.37 2.93
CA GLU A 92 6.95 -18.61 3.15
C GLU A 92 6.17 -17.29 3.28
N TYR A 93 6.65 -16.42 4.16
CA TYR A 93 5.99 -15.16 4.44
C TYR A 93 6.16 -14.11 3.31
N ALA A 94 7.26 -14.17 2.54
CA ALA A 94 7.40 -13.36 1.33
C ALA A 94 6.38 -13.74 0.25
N GLN A 95 6.04 -15.03 0.14
CA GLN A 95 4.99 -15.47 -0.77
C GLN A 95 3.61 -15.03 -0.27
N ARG A 96 3.31 -15.17 1.02
CA ARG A 96 2.06 -14.70 1.61
C ARG A 96 1.89 -13.18 1.52
N ALA A 97 2.97 -12.43 1.55
CA ALA A 97 2.98 -10.99 1.35
C ALA A 97 2.44 -10.55 -0.04
N LEU A 98 2.39 -11.45 -1.01
CA LEU A 98 1.81 -11.20 -2.34
C LEU A 98 0.29 -11.51 -2.41
N ASN A 99 -0.30 -12.01 -1.35
CA ASN A 99 -1.72 -12.39 -1.30
C ASN A 99 -2.68 -11.23 -1.56
N TYR A 100 -2.25 -9.97 -1.40
CA TYR A 100 -3.04 -8.81 -1.78
C TYR A 100 -3.51 -8.87 -3.24
N ALA A 101 -2.72 -9.47 -4.14
CA ALA A 101 -3.05 -9.61 -5.54
C ALA A 101 -4.26 -10.52 -5.78
N ASN A 102 -4.57 -11.46 -4.87
CA ASN A 102 -5.67 -12.41 -5.02
C ASN A 102 -7.07 -11.77 -4.91
N VAL A 103 -7.15 -10.58 -4.35
CA VAL A 103 -8.39 -9.80 -4.23
C VAL A 103 -8.42 -8.58 -5.16
N PHE A 104 -7.44 -8.45 -6.06
CA PHE A 104 -7.42 -7.39 -7.07
C PHE A 104 -8.19 -7.81 -8.32
N ASP A 105 -9.27 -7.09 -8.61
CA ASP A 105 -10.05 -7.28 -9.84
C ASP A 105 -9.51 -6.38 -10.95
N GLY A 106 -8.77 -6.96 -11.90
CA GLY A 106 -8.19 -6.23 -13.02
C GLY A 106 -9.24 -5.61 -13.97
N SER A 107 -10.50 -6.07 -13.96
CA SER A 107 -11.57 -5.49 -14.78
C SER A 107 -12.03 -4.13 -14.26
N THR A 108 -11.94 -3.91 -12.95
CA THR A 108 -12.37 -2.67 -12.28
C THR A 108 -11.18 -1.88 -11.73
N CYS A 109 -10.02 -2.49 -11.63
CA CYS A 109 -8.84 -1.97 -10.94
C CYS A 109 -9.11 -1.61 -9.47
N PHE A 110 -9.92 -2.43 -8.78
CA PHE A 110 -10.16 -2.34 -7.34
C PHE A 110 -9.84 -3.66 -6.64
N PHE A 111 -9.46 -3.56 -5.38
CA PHE A 111 -9.54 -4.71 -4.50
C PHE A 111 -11.01 -4.97 -4.16
N ARG A 112 -11.48 -6.19 -4.35
CA ARG A 112 -12.89 -6.56 -4.18
C ARG A 112 -13.07 -7.80 -3.33
N GLY A 113 -14.22 -7.89 -2.67
CA GLY A 113 -14.65 -9.14 -2.03
C GLY A 113 -14.68 -10.28 -3.03
N ARG A 114 -14.11 -11.43 -2.66
CA ARG A 114 -14.06 -12.65 -3.47
C ARG A 114 -14.64 -13.81 -2.67
N GLY A 115 -15.47 -14.61 -3.30
CA GLY A 115 -16.09 -15.79 -2.66
C GLY A 115 -15.20 -17.03 -2.70
N THR A 116 -15.54 -18.06 -1.91
CA THR A 116 -14.88 -19.37 -1.94
C THR A 116 -14.98 -20.06 -3.30
N ASP A 117 -15.97 -19.69 -4.10
CA ASP A 117 -16.15 -20.16 -5.48
C ASP A 117 -15.27 -19.40 -6.49
N GLY A 118 -14.46 -18.45 -6.03
CA GLY A 118 -13.60 -17.62 -6.84
C GLY A 118 -14.26 -16.44 -7.52
N ASN A 119 -15.58 -16.28 -7.41
CA ASN A 119 -16.32 -15.17 -8.00
C ASN A 119 -16.20 -13.89 -7.17
N TRP A 120 -16.29 -12.75 -7.85
CA TRP A 120 -16.34 -11.45 -7.19
C TRP A 120 -17.70 -11.21 -6.52
N SER A 121 -17.69 -10.55 -5.36
CA SER A 121 -18.92 -10.17 -4.66
C SER A 121 -19.70 -9.13 -5.46
N GLU A 122 -21.01 -9.32 -5.57
CA GLU A 122 -21.94 -8.41 -6.25
C GLU A 122 -23.10 -8.01 -5.32
N PRO A 123 -23.68 -6.80 -5.48
CA PRO A 123 -23.22 -5.71 -6.36
C PRO A 123 -21.93 -5.06 -5.88
N PHE A 124 -21.11 -4.53 -6.81
CA PHE A 124 -19.94 -3.72 -6.49
C PHE A 124 -20.29 -2.23 -6.58
N GLU A 125 -20.12 -1.50 -5.49
CA GLU A 125 -20.42 -0.06 -5.37
C GLU A 125 -19.17 0.68 -4.91
N GLU A 126 -18.45 1.32 -5.83
CA GLU A 126 -17.13 1.91 -5.57
C GLU A 126 -17.13 3.08 -4.57
N PHE A 127 -18.28 3.75 -4.38
CA PHE A 127 -18.43 4.91 -3.49
C PHE A 127 -19.12 4.59 -2.16
N ALA A 128 -19.60 3.37 -1.98
CA ALA A 128 -20.31 2.99 -0.77
C ALA A 128 -19.35 2.37 0.26
N THR A 129 -19.62 2.62 1.54
CA THR A 129 -19.00 1.86 2.62
C THR A 129 -19.53 0.43 2.57
N GLY A 130 -18.65 -0.53 2.29
CA GLY A 130 -19.03 -1.92 2.08
C GLY A 130 -18.76 -2.81 3.28
N ARG A 131 -19.34 -4.02 3.25
CA ARG A 131 -19.09 -5.00 4.30
C ARG A 131 -17.64 -5.54 4.25
N ASP A 132 -16.98 -5.45 3.09
CA ASP A 132 -15.66 -6.01 2.84
C ASP A 132 -14.51 -5.05 3.20
N TYR A 133 -14.83 -3.80 3.58
CA TYR A 133 -13.86 -2.76 3.93
C TYR A 133 -14.10 -2.27 5.35
N THR A 134 -13.00 -2.02 6.06
CA THR A 134 -13.04 -1.47 7.42
C THR A 134 -13.08 0.05 7.35
N GLU A 135 -14.14 0.66 7.87
CA GLU A 135 -14.27 2.13 8.00
C GLU A 135 -13.99 2.88 6.68
N ALA A 136 -14.32 2.27 5.53
CA ALA A 136 -13.82 2.72 4.25
C ALA A 136 -14.75 2.41 3.08
N THR A 137 -14.56 3.12 1.98
CA THR A 137 -15.01 2.74 0.65
C THR A 137 -13.91 1.96 -0.08
N PRO A 138 -14.20 1.30 -1.21
CA PRO A 138 -13.18 0.70 -2.08
C PRO A 138 -12.03 1.65 -2.45
N TRP A 139 -12.30 2.94 -2.64
CA TRP A 139 -11.30 3.96 -2.95
C TRP A 139 -10.23 4.11 -1.88
N HIS A 140 -10.56 4.00 -0.59
CA HIS A 140 -9.63 4.18 0.52
C HIS A 140 -8.64 3.02 0.66
N TYR A 141 -8.97 1.83 0.14
CA TYR A 141 -8.07 0.67 0.11
C TYR A 141 -7.45 0.42 -1.27
N ARG A 142 -7.84 1.15 -2.30
CA ARG A 142 -7.46 0.90 -3.70
C ARG A 142 -5.95 0.85 -3.93
N PHE A 143 -5.18 1.57 -3.15
CA PHE A 143 -3.73 1.65 -3.25
C PHE A 143 -3.00 1.05 -2.03
N PHE A 144 -3.68 0.20 -1.26
CA PHE A 144 -3.13 -0.34 -0.04
C PHE A 144 -2.29 -1.61 -0.29
N ALA A 145 -1.04 -1.43 -0.68
CA ALA A 145 0.03 -2.43 -0.64
C ALA A 145 1.36 -1.69 -0.36
N PRO A 146 1.53 -1.05 0.81
CA PRO A 146 2.65 -0.15 1.07
C PRO A 146 4.02 -0.84 0.97
N HIS A 147 4.07 -2.15 1.12
CA HIS A 147 5.27 -2.97 0.99
C HIS A 147 5.61 -3.34 -0.46
N ASP A 148 4.67 -3.16 -1.42
CA ASP A 148 4.86 -3.61 -2.81
C ASP A 148 4.19 -2.70 -3.85
N ILE A 149 4.60 -1.44 -3.90
CA ILE A 149 4.04 -0.44 -4.82
C ILE A 149 4.34 -0.79 -6.28
N ASN A 150 5.52 -1.37 -6.59
CA ASN A 150 5.83 -1.79 -7.96
C ASN A 150 4.94 -2.96 -8.41
N GLY A 151 4.68 -3.94 -7.52
CA GLY A 151 3.72 -5.00 -7.82
C GLY A 151 2.31 -4.44 -8.05
N LEU A 152 1.89 -3.50 -7.22
CA LEU A 152 0.61 -2.82 -7.37
C LEU A 152 0.52 -2.03 -8.70
N GLU A 153 1.55 -1.25 -9.07
CA GLU A 153 1.64 -0.57 -10.37
C GLU A 153 1.40 -1.54 -11.53
N GLN A 154 2.00 -2.72 -11.45
CA GLN A 154 1.85 -3.74 -12.48
C GLN A 154 0.44 -4.33 -12.54
N LEU A 155 -0.23 -4.53 -11.39
CA LEU A 155 -1.62 -4.97 -11.34
C LEU A 155 -2.56 -3.98 -12.04
N PHE A 156 -2.26 -2.68 -11.97
CA PHE A 156 -2.99 -1.65 -12.73
C PHE A 156 -2.69 -1.67 -14.25
N GLY A 157 -1.75 -2.48 -14.71
CA GLY A 157 -1.31 -2.53 -16.12
C GLY A 157 -0.15 -1.59 -16.44
N GLY A 158 0.59 -1.14 -15.42
CA GLY A 158 1.78 -0.31 -15.52
C GLY A 158 1.57 1.14 -15.09
N ARG A 159 2.64 1.92 -15.24
CA ARG A 159 2.75 3.29 -14.71
C ARG A 159 1.60 4.22 -15.12
N THR A 160 1.26 4.27 -16.40
CA THR A 160 0.25 5.25 -16.88
C THR A 160 -1.12 4.99 -16.26
N PRO A 161 -1.74 3.80 -16.35
CA PRO A 161 -3.03 3.58 -15.71
C PRO A 161 -2.96 3.70 -14.18
N PHE A 162 -1.85 3.34 -13.54
CA PHE A 162 -1.68 3.55 -12.09
C PHE A 162 -1.72 5.03 -11.73
N VAL A 163 -0.99 5.89 -12.45
CA VAL A 163 -0.97 7.34 -12.23
C VAL A 163 -2.33 7.97 -12.52
N ASP A 164 -2.99 7.57 -13.61
CA ASP A 164 -4.31 8.09 -13.97
C ASP A 164 -5.34 7.81 -12.86
N GLU A 165 -5.32 6.61 -12.29
CA GLU A 165 -6.22 6.25 -11.20
C GLU A 165 -5.83 6.88 -9.85
N LEU A 166 -4.53 7.09 -9.61
CA LEU A 166 -4.07 7.83 -8.44
C LEU A 166 -4.44 9.33 -8.52
N ASP A 167 -4.36 9.93 -9.72
CA ASP A 167 -4.86 11.29 -9.96
C ASP A 167 -6.38 11.38 -9.75
N ARG A 168 -7.14 10.36 -10.18
CA ARG A 168 -8.58 10.29 -9.94
C ARG A 168 -8.91 10.24 -8.44
N LEU A 169 -8.14 9.51 -7.63
CA LEU A 169 -8.34 9.48 -6.17
C LEU A 169 -8.38 10.90 -5.57
N PHE A 170 -7.49 11.80 -6.00
CA PHE A 170 -7.39 13.16 -5.46
C PHE A 170 -8.29 14.20 -6.15
N THR A 171 -8.94 13.85 -7.25
CA THR A 171 -9.72 14.80 -8.07
C THR A 171 -11.20 14.45 -8.24
N LEU A 172 -11.59 13.19 -8.06
CA LEU A 172 -12.99 12.76 -8.14
C LEU A 172 -13.81 13.44 -7.05
N THR A 173 -14.96 14.01 -7.41
CA THR A 173 -15.81 14.71 -6.45
C THR A 173 -16.36 13.76 -5.40
N SER A 174 -16.45 14.23 -4.15
CA SER A 174 -17.00 13.46 -3.04
C SER A 174 -18.52 13.46 -2.97
N GLU A 175 -19.22 14.13 -3.92
CA GLU A 175 -20.69 14.24 -3.94
C GLU A 175 -21.40 12.89 -4.12
N GLU A 176 -20.70 11.91 -4.72
CA GLU A 176 -21.22 10.56 -4.93
C GLU A 176 -20.98 9.61 -3.75
N MET A 177 -20.19 10.04 -2.75
CA MET A 177 -19.90 9.22 -1.57
C MET A 177 -21.10 9.16 -0.64
N GLN A 178 -21.56 7.96 -0.36
CA GLN A 178 -22.53 7.69 0.71
C GLN A 178 -21.75 7.41 2.00
N LEU A 179 -21.49 8.47 2.77
CA LEU A 179 -20.67 8.39 3.99
C LEU A 179 -21.56 8.19 5.21
N ASP A 180 -21.70 6.95 5.63
CA ASP A 180 -22.32 6.59 6.93
C ASP A 180 -21.27 6.27 8.00
N VAL A 181 -19.97 6.54 7.73
CA VAL A 181 -18.85 6.20 8.62
C VAL A 181 -18.19 7.47 9.13
N ALA A 182 -18.11 7.60 10.46
CA ALA A 182 -17.57 8.78 11.13
C ALA A 182 -16.06 9.00 10.86
N ASP A 183 -15.33 7.94 10.54
CA ASP A 183 -13.87 7.97 10.35
C ASP A 183 -13.47 8.45 8.96
N VAL A 184 -14.39 8.47 7.98
CA VAL A 184 -14.15 9.02 6.65
C VAL A 184 -14.26 10.53 6.67
N THR A 185 -13.18 11.20 6.97
CA THR A 185 -13.09 12.67 7.12
C THR A 185 -11.87 13.23 6.39
N GLY A 186 -11.79 14.55 6.25
CA GLY A 186 -10.64 15.20 5.61
C GLY A 186 -10.50 14.83 4.14
N LEU A 187 -11.59 14.96 3.38
CA LEU A 187 -11.64 14.51 2.01
C LEU A 187 -10.94 15.47 1.05
N MET A 188 -10.11 14.90 0.16
CA MET A 188 -9.57 15.53 -1.03
C MET A 188 -9.86 14.60 -2.22
N GLY A 189 -10.91 14.87 -2.98
CA GLY A 189 -11.46 13.88 -3.90
C GLY A 189 -12.02 12.69 -3.12
N GLN A 190 -11.55 11.49 -3.44
CA GLN A 190 -11.85 10.25 -2.72
C GLN A 190 -10.78 9.90 -1.67
N TYR A 191 -9.69 10.66 -1.59
CA TYR A 191 -8.69 10.52 -0.53
C TYR A 191 -9.26 10.99 0.81
N ALA A 192 -9.16 10.17 1.85
CA ALA A 192 -9.65 10.47 3.19
C ALA A 192 -8.49 10.60 4.18
N HIS A 193 -8.07 11.83 4.49
CA HIS A 193 -6.91 12.07 5.34
C HIS A 193 -7.14 11.65 6.80
N GLY A 194 -8.38 11.66 7.24
CA GLY A 194 -8.76 11.33 8.63
C GLY A 194 -8.71 9.84 8.95
N ASN A 195 -8.32 8.96 8.02
CA ASN A 195 -8.18 7.53 8.28
C ASN A 195 -6.86 6.97 7.70
N GLU A 196 -6.17 6.13 8.46
CA GLU A 196 -4.80 5.67 8.24
C GLU A 196 -4.55 4.94 6.91
N PRO A 197 -5.48 4.14 6.36
CA PRO A 197 -5.26 3.49 5.07
C PRO A 197 -4.88 4.43 3.93
N SER A 198 -5.21 5.73 4.07
CA SER A 198 -4.90 6.76 3.09
C SER A 198 -3.52 7.41 3.24
N HIS A 199 -2.88 7.34 4.41
CA HIS A 199 -1.74 8.18 4.78
C HIS A 199 -0.50 8.07 3.89
N HIS A 200 -0.28 6.92 3.27
CA HIS A 200 0.83 6.69 2.35
C HIS A 200 0.56 7.16 0.92
N MET A 201 -0.71 7.34 0.53
CA MET A 201 -1.11 7.48 -0.88
C MET A 201 -0.57 8.72 -1.55
N ALA A 202 -0.46 9.86 -0.84
CA ALA A 202 0.12 11.09 -1.40
C ALA A 202 1.62 10.95 -1.74
N TYR A 203 2.29 9.94 -1.19
CA TYR A 203 3.71 9.66 -1.41
C TYR A 203 3.98 8.70 -2.57
N LEU A 204 2.96 8.05 -3.14
CA LEU A 204 3.10 7.02 -4.16
C LEU A 204 3.71 7.51 -5.47
N TYR A 205 3.59 8.80 -5.77
CA TYR A 205 4.21 9.39 -6.95
C TYR A 205 5.74 9.34 -6.93
N ASN A 206 6.38 9.21 -5.75
CA ASN A 206 7.83 9.00 -5.65
C ASN A 206 8.27 7.65 -6.22
N TYR A 207 7.39 6.65 -6.21
CA TYR A 207 7.67 5.29 -6.72
C TYR A 207 7.58 5.22 -8.25
N VAL A 208 6.82 6.13 -8.84
CA VAL A 208 6.57 6.17 -10.29
C VAL A 208 7.28 7.34 -10.98
N GLY A 209 8.34 7.88 -10.38
CA GLY A 209 9.18 8.91 -10.96
C GLY A 209 8.49 10.26 -11.19
N MET A 210 7.52 10.62 -10.34
CA MET A 210 6.81 11.90 -10.36
C MET A 210 6.82 12.59 -8.98
N PRO A 211 8.00 12.75 -8.32
CA PRO A 211 8.07 13.23 -6.94
C PRO A 211 7.47 14.64 -6.74
N TRP A 212 7.42 15.47 -7.76
CA TRP A 212 6.79 16.79 -7.69
C TRP A 212 5.29 16.73 -7.35
N ARG A 213 4.58 15.67 -7.76
CA ARG A 213 3.17 15.46 -7.41
C ARG A 213 3.00 15.16 -5.92
N THR A 214 3.88 14.33 -5.34
CA THR A 214 3.92 14.15 -3.88
C THR A 214 4.14 15.47 -3.16
N GLN A 215 5.08 16.30 -3.62
CA GLN A 215 5.41 17.58 -2.99
C GLN A 215 4.21 18.56 -3.04
N GLU A 216 3.49 18.58 -4.14
CA GLU A 216 2.26 19.38 -4.30
C GLU A 216 1.16 18.91 -3.33
N LEU A 217 0.85 17.60 -3.35
CA LEU A 217 -0.24 17.03 -2.57
C LEU A 217 0.02 17.10 -1.06
N THR A 218 1.23 16.72 -0.61
CA THR A 218 1.57 16.77 0.81
C THR A 218 1.53 18.20 1.34
N ARG A 219 1.96 19.20 0.54
CA ARG A 219 1.83 20.60 0.91
C ARG A 219 0.37 21.02 1.04
N ARG A 220 -0.49 20.61 0.12
CA ARG A 220 -1.92 20.90 0.20
C ARG A 220 -2.55 20.26 1.44
N LEU A 221 -2.24 19.02 1.74
CA LEU A 221 -2.72 18.32 2.94
C LEU A 221 -2.27 19.03 4.22
N LEU A 222 -1.01 19.45 4.31
CA LEU A 222 -0.49 20.22 5.45
C LEU A 222 -1.19 21.57 5.61
N ASP A 223 -1.49 22.26 4.51
CA ASP A 223 -2.11 23.58 4.51
C ASP A 223 -3.64 23.52 4.77
N GLU A 224 -4.33 22.47 4.30
CA GLU A 224 -5.79 22.36 4.28
C GLU A 224 -6.35 21.52 5.44
N MET A 225 -5.59 20.52 5.94
CA MET A 225 -6.09 19.52 6.90
C MET A 225 -5.62 19.76 8.35
N TYR A 226 -4.71 20.73 8.55
CA TYR A 226 -4.16 21.05 9.86
C TYR A 226 -4.24 22.56 10.14
N ALA A 227 -4.56 22.90 11.39
CA ALA A 227 -4.65 24.30 11.83
C ALA A 227 -4.13 24.46 13.27
N PRO A 228 -3.59 25.63 13.66
CA PRO A 228 -3.13 25.89 15.03
C PRO A 228 -4.30 26.23 15.98
N THR A 229 -5.30 25.39 16.03
CA THR A 229 -6.49 25.52 16.88
C THR A 229 -6.74 24.20 17.62
N PRO A 230 -7.54 24.18 18.69
CA PRO A 230 -7.90 22.94 19.39
C PRO A 230 -8.52 21.88 18.48
N GLU A 231 -9.25 22.29 17.45
CA GLU A 231 -9.89 21.42 16.44
C GLU A 231 -9.04 21.32 15.15
N GLY A 232 -7.75 21.57 15.25
CA GLY A 232 -6.86 21.71 14.09
C GLY A 232 -6.34 20.41 13.49
N ILE A 233 -6.82 19.25 13.94
CA ILE A 233 -6.55 17.93 13.35
C ILE A 233 -7.86 17.40 12.77
N ILE A 234 -7.84 16.99 11.51
CA ILE A 234 -8.99 16.37 10.86
C ILE A 234 -9.19 14.94 11.39
N GLY A 235 -10.45 14.61 11.74
CA GLY A 235 -10.82 13.28 12.23
C GLY A 235 -10.32 13.00 13.65
N ASN A 236 -10.11 11.73 13.94
CA ASN A 236 -9.56 11.28 15.21
C ASN A 236 -8.02 11.43 15.19
N GLU A 237 -7.43 11.61 16.36
CA GLU A 237 -5.96 11.75 16.47
C GLU A 237 -5.25 10.38 16.39
N ASP A 238 -5.94 9.32 16.81
CA ASP A 238 -5.55 7.92 16.74
C ASP A 238 -4.18 7.60 17.34
N CYS A 239 -4.10 7.87 18.64
CA CYS A 239 -2.95 7.54 19.47
C CYS A 239 -1.61 8.13 18.97
N GLY A 240 -1.66 9.25 18.27
CA GLY A 240 -0.49 9.96 17.78
C GLY A 240 -0.23 9.84 16.28
N GLN A 241 -1.03 9.07 15.54
CA GLN A 241 -0.78 8.85 14.11
C GLN A 241 -0.95 10.13 13.29
N MET A 242 -2.00 10.90 13.52
CA MET A 242 -2.25 12.15 12.80
C MET A 242 -1.17 13.21 13.10
N SER A 243 -0.77 13.31 14.36
CA SER A 243 0.35 14.18 14.76
C SER A 243 1.68 13.71 14.17
N ALA A 244 1.94 12.40 14.13
CA ALA A 244 3.16 11.84 13.54
C ALA A 244 3.21 12.13 12.03
N TRP A 245 2.09 11.98 11.31
CA TRP A 245 2.02 12.31 9.89
C TRP A 245 2.37 13.78 9.63
N TYR A 246 1.76 14.69 10.42
CA TYR A 246 2.05 16.13 10.34
C TYR A 246 3.54 16.43 10.60
N ILE A 247 4.10 15.87 11.68
CA ILE A 247 5.49 16.13 12.08
C ILE A 247 6.46 15.64 11.02
N PHE A 248 6.33 14.38 10.58
CA PHE A 248 7.22 13.81 9.55
C PHE A 248 7.11 14.56 8.23
N SER A 249 5.89 14.78 7.74
CA SER A 249 5.65 15.51 6.49
C SER A 249 6.16 16.94 6.57
N SER A 250 6.02 17.61 7.72
CA SER A 250 6.57 18.97 7.96
C SER A 250 8.10 19.00 7.98
N LEU A 251 8.76 17.88 8.33
CA LEU A 251 10.21 17.72 8.26
C LEU A 251 10.70 17.39 6.83
N GLY A 252 9.80 17.10 5.90
CA GLY A 252 10.11 16.81 4.51
C GLY A 252 10.34 15.33 4.18
N PHE A 253 9.86 14.41 5.02
CA PHE A 253 9.93 12.97 4.76
C PHE A 253 8.86 12.20 5.55
N TYR A 254 8.52 10.97 5.10
CA TYR A 254 7.51 10.12 5.74
C TYR A 254 7.85 8.63 5.58
N PRO A 255 7.68 7.79 6.63
CA PRO A 255 7.85 6.34 6.53
C PRO A 255 6.63 5.70 5.87
N VAL A 256 6.60 5.61 4.54
CA VAL A 256 5.48 5.07 3.75
C VAL A 256 5.20 3.61 4.09
N CYS A 257 6.25 2.83 4.37
CA CYS A 257 6.16 1.42 4.70
C CYS A 257 6.91 1.15 6.02
N PRO A 258 6.24 1.27 7.20
CA PRO A 258 6.84 0.92 8.47
C PRO A 258 7.36 -0.52 8.48
N GLY A 259 8.55 -0.74 9.03
CA GLY A 259 9.31 -1.99 8.91
C GLY A 259 10.28 -1.99 7.74
N SER A 260 10.28 -0.94 6.89
CA SER A 260 11.42 -0.58 6.06
C SER A 260 12.25 0.50 6.76
N ASN A 261 13.51 0.65 6.36
CA ASN A 261 14.37 1.69 6.92
C ASN A 261 14.34 2.99 6.11
N GLU A 262 13.40 3.14 5.16
CA GLU A 262 13.33 4.26 4.25
C GLU A 262 12.28 5.30 4.66
N PHE A 263 12.64 6.56 4.48
CA PHE A 263 11.76 7.72 4.65
C PHE A 263 11.66 8.44 3.32
N VAL A 264 10.48 8.41 2.73
CA VAL A 264 10.19 8.97 1.40
C VAL A 264 10.11 10.49 1.49
N LEU A 265 10.79 11.18 0.56
CA LEU A 265 10.96 12.63 0.59
C LEU A 265 9.72 13.40 0.11
N THR A 266 9.50 14.52 0.75
CA THR A 266 8.59 15.59 0.32
C THR A 266 9.20 16.97 0.68
N THR A 267 8.48 18.05 0.44
CA THR A 267 8.98 19.40 0.74
C THR A 267 8.76 19.76 2.21
N PRO A 268 9.81 20.15 2.95
CA PRO A 268 9.67 20.65 4.33
C PRO A 268 8.74 21.87 4.44
N LEU A 269 8.06 22.00 5.58
CA LEU A 269 7.19 23.14 5.87
C LEU A 269 7.95 24.33 6.46
N PHE A 270 9.08 24.10 7.12
CA PHE A 270 9.83 25.07 7.90
C PHE A 270 11.20 25.35 7.29
N ASP A 271 11.68 26.61 7.40
CA ASP A 271 13.03 27.00 6.96
C ASP A 271 14.11 26.20 7.69
N ARG A 272 13.85 25.84 8.95
CA ARG A 272 14.77 25.07 9.80
C ARG A 272 14.02 24.30 10.88
N ALA A 273 14.36 23.03 11.02
CA ALA A 273 13.96 22.18 12.13
C ALA A 273 15.20 21.50 12.74
N THR A 274 15.16 21.22 14.02
CA THR A 274 16.26 20.54 14.72
C THR A 274 15.71 19.40 15.55
N VAL A 275 16.21 18.18 15.30
CA VAL A 275 15.82 16.97 15.99
C VAL A 275 17.00 16.46 16.82
N ARG A 276 16.80 16.31 18.12
CA ARG A 276 17.77 15.65 19.02
C ARG A 276 17.54 14.15 18.97
N LEU A 277 18.51 13.43 18.46
CA LEU A 277 18.43 11.99 18.28
C LEU A 277 18.75 11.24 19.59
N ALA A 278 18.19 10.04 19.73
CA ALA A 278 18.37 9.20 20.91
C ALA A 278 19.84 8.81 21.19
N ASN A 279 20.68 8.79 20.14
CA ASN A 279 22.13 8.53 20.23
C ASN A 279 22.95 9.77 20.66
N GLY A 280 22.29 10.90 20.99
CA GLY A 280 22.91 12.15 21.41
C GLY A 280 23.37 13.06 20.27
N ARG A 281 23.22 12.63 19.00
CA ARG A 281 23.49 13.48 17.82
C ARG A 281 22.31 14.41 17.54
N THR A 282 22.51 15.35 16.62
CA THR A 282 21.48 16.28 16.19
C THR A 282 21.34 16.21 14.68
N LEU A 283 20.12 16.01 14.22
CA LEU A 283 19.74 16.20 12.83
C LEU A 283 19.15 17.60 12.67
N THR A 284 19.67 18.37 11.74
CA THR A 284 19.11 19.65 11.33
C THR A 284 18.53 19.50 9.93
N VAL A 285 17.25 19.80 9.75
CA VAL A 285 16.61 19.90 8.45
C VAL A 285 16.53 21.37 8.09
N THR A 286 17.00 21.75 6.89
CA THR A 286 16.94 23.12 6.37
C THR A 286 16.32 23.14 4.98
N ALA A 287 15.61 24.21 4.64
CA ALA A 287 14.96 24.38 3.35
C ALA A 287 14.97 25.83 2.88
N ASP A 288 15.17 26.06 1.58
CA ASP A 288 15.28 27.38 0.97
C ASP A 288 13.92 28.01 0.74
N ASN A 289 13.47 28.86 1.66
CA ASN A 289 12.22 29.61 1.56
C ASN A 289 10.97 28.75 1.28
N PRO A 290 10.68 27.75 2.11
CA PRO A 290 9.60 26.78 1.88
C PRO A 290 8.19 27.41 1.88
N ARG A 291 8.04 28.64 2.35
CA ARG A 291 6.77 29.38 2.26
C ARG A 291 6.40 29.76 0.83
N ARG A 292 7.42 29.99 -0.02
CA ARG A 292 7.25 30.37 -1.41
C ARG A 292 7.53 29.20 -2.35
N ASN A 293 8.63 28.51 -2.11
CA ASN A 293 9.12 27.41 -2.92
C ASN A 293 8.49 26.10 -2.45
N ARG A 294 7.81 25.41 -3.36
CA ARG A 294 7.04 24.21 -3.03
C ARG A 294 7.65 22.93 -3.56
N TYR A 295 8.67 23.04 -4.43
CA TYR A 295 9.23 21.89 -5.13
C TYR A 295 10.71 21.72 -4.81
N ILE A 296 11.16 20.48 -4.76
CA ILE A 296 12.56 20.14 -4.50
C ILE A 296 13.34 20.25 -5.80
N ASP A 297 14.35 21.10 -5.81
CA ASP A 297 15.35 21.19 -6.86
C ASP A 297 16.52 20.22 -6.60
N ALA A 298 17.05 20.21 -5.37
CA ALA A 298 18.09 19.30 -4.94
C ALA A 298 17.97 18.98 -3.44
N VAL A 299 18.51 17.84 -3.03
CA VAL A 299 18.65 17.47 -1.62
C VAL A 299 20.10 17.09 -1.35
N THR A 300 20.64 17.51 -0.22
CA THR A 300 21.94 17.07 0.25
C THR A 300 21.87 16.62 1.72
N LEU A 301 22.69 15.63 2.08
CA LEU A 301 22.95 15.23 3.46
C LEU A 301 24.44 15.50 3.76
N ASP A 302 24.71 16.43 4.67
CA ASP A 302 26.06 16.93 4.97
C ASP A 302 26.82 17.38 3.71
N GLY A 303 26.11 18.03 2.77
CA GLY A 303 26.65 18.48 1.50
C GLY A 303 26.83 17.40 0.43
N VAL A 304 26.51 16.15 0.71
CA VAL A 304 26.53 15.05 -0.28
C VAL A 304 25.16 14.97 -0.95
N PRO A 305 25.09 14.97 -2.29
CA PRO A 305 23.82 14.86 -3.01
C PRO A 305 23.03 13.58 -2.67
N VAL A 306 21.72 13.73 -2.53
CA VAL A 306 20.74 12.64 -2.37
C VAL A 306 19.88 12.62 -3.64
N GLU A 307 20.23 11.73 -4.57
CA GLU A 307 19.51 11.59 -5.84
C GLU A 307 18.21 10.77 -5.68
N ALA A 308 18.17 9.89 -4.69
CA ALA A 308 16.98 9.08 -4.37
C ALA A 308 15.80 9.93 -3.89
N ASN A 309 14.59 9.40 -4.05
CA ASN A 309 13.36 9.97 -3.50
C ASN A 309 13.14 9.57 -2.03
N PHE A 310 14.17 9.10 -1.36
CA PHE A 310 14.13 8.69 0.04
C PHE A 310 15.48 8.91 0.72
N VAL A 311 15.47 8.89 2.05
CA VAL A 311 16.65 8.76 2.93
C VAL A 311 16.44 7.58 3.87
N THR A 312 17.53 6.96 4.35
CA THR A 312 17.40 5.83 5.28
C THR A 312 17.47 6.28 6.74
N TYR A 313 16.93 5.42 7.63
CA TYR A 313 17.03 5.63 9.07
C TYR A 313 18.49 5.78 9.52
N GLU A 314 19.39 4.93 9.00
CA GLU A 314 20.82 4.99 9.35
C GLU A 314 21.44 6.34 8.94
N GLN A 315 21.08 6.86 7.77
CA GLN A 315 21.53 8.17 7.32
C GLN A 315 21.06 9.28 8.27
N LEU A 316 19.76 9.29 8.60
CA LEU A 316 19.20 10.29 9.53
C LEU A 316 19.82 10.19 10.92
N MET A 317 20.11 8.97 11.42
CA MET A 317 20.72 8.74 12.72
C MET A 317 22.21 9.10 12.80
N GLN A 318 22.88 9.37 11.67
CA GLN A 318 24.21 10.01 11.71
C GLN A 318 24.11 11.45 12.22
N GLY A 319 22.94 12.07 12.18
CA GLY A 319 22.76 13.50 12.43
C GLY A 319 23.31 14.32 11.28
N GLY A 320 23.73 15.56 11.55
CA GLY A 320 24.22 16.46 10.52
C GLY A 320 23.11 17.31 9.92
N GLU A 321 23.27 17.75 8.66
CA GLU A 321 22.32 18.61 7.98
C GLU A 321 21.71 17.93 6.75
N LEU A 322 20.38 17.75 6.78
CA LEU A 322 19.58 17.43 5.61
C LEU A 322 19.05 18.75 5.02
N HIS A 323 19.59 19.16 3.88
CA HIS A 323 19.26 20.42 3.24
C HIS A 323 18.46 20.22 1.96
N PHE A 324 17.37 20.99 1.83
CA PHE A 324 16.50 21.03 0.66
C PHE A 324 16.67 22.36 -0.07
N SER A 325 17.29 22.33 -1.25
CA SER A 325 17.20 23.44 -2.21
C SER A 325 15.85 23.39 -2.88
N LEU A 326 15.07 24.46 -2.75
CA LEU A 326 13.68 24.49 -3.22
C LEU A 326 13.50 25.53 -4.34
N CYS A 327 12.55 25.25 -5.25
CA CYS A 327 12.14 26.13 -6.35
C CYS A 327 10.61 26.33 -6.38
N GLU A 328 10.17 27.35 -7.14
CA GLU A 328 8.75 27.70 -7.27
C GLU A 328 8.01 26.77 -8.24
N GLU A 329 8.69 26.37 -9.33
CA GLU A 329 8.15 25.50 -10.38
C GLU A 329 8.60 24.06 -10.18
N PRO A 330 7.80 23.06 -10.59
CA PRO A 330 8.17 21.66 -10.49
C PRO A 330 9.47 21.33 -11.22
N ASN A 331 10.41 20.68 -10.56
CA ASN A 331 11.55 20.05 -11.21
C ASN A 331 11.11 18.67 -11.75
N LEU A 332 10.92 18.59 -13.07
CA LEU A 332 10.41 17.39 -13.75
C LEU A 332 11.50 16.35 -14.06
N ASP A 333 12.75 16.69 -13.79
CA ASP A 333 13.89 15.82 -14.10
C ASP A 333 14.43 15.09 -12.85
N ARG A 334 14.24 15.67 -11.65
CA ARG A 334 14.75 15.08 -10.41
C ARG A 334 13.95 13.86 -9.97
N GLY A 335 14.64 12.76 -9.65
CA GLY A 335 14.04 11.56 -9.03
C GLY A 335 13.13 10.78 -9.96
N THR A 336 13.31 10.90 -11.28
CA THR A 336 12.51 10.23 -12.31
C THR A 336 13.06 8.85 -12.67
N GLU A 337 14.34 8.60 -12.38
CA GLU A 337 14.99 7.34 -12.71
C GLU A 337 14.50 6.21 -11.80
N PRO A 338 14.43 4.96 -12.30
CA PRO A 338 13.96 3.82 -11.50
C PRO A 338 14.76 3.60 -10.21
N GLU A 339 16.06 3.91 -10.21
CA GLU A 339 16.95 3.77 -9.06
C GLU A 339 16.68 4.81 -7.96
N ALA A 340 15.99 5.90 -8.30
CA ALA A 340 15.57 6.90 -7.34
C ALA A 340 14.32 6.50 -6.55
N ALA A 341 13.56 5.50 -7.04
CA ALA A 341 12.34 5.05 -6.40
C ALA A 341 12.62 4.36 -5.05
N PRO A 342 11.72 4.53 -4.04
CA PRO A 342 11.81 3.82 -2.79
C PRO A 342 11.66 2.30 -2.95
N TYR A 343 11.89 1.57 -1.87
CA TYR A 343 11.78 0.12 -1.83
C TYR A 343 10.38 -0.38 -2.21
N SER A 344 10.35 -1.46 -2.97
CA SER A 344 9.18 -2.31 -3.21
C SER A 344 9.61 -3.78 -3.12
N LEU A 345 8.72 -4.66 -2.64
CA LEU A 345 8.99 -6.10 -2.52
C LEU A 345 9.27 -6.71 -3.90
N THR A 346 8.44 -6.41 -4.86
CA THR A 346 8.60 -6.85 -6.25
C THR A 346 9.59 -5.95 -6.97
N ARG A 347 10.61 -6.56 -7.58
CA ARG A 347 11.66 -5.85 -8.35
C ARG A 347 11.70 -6.22 -9.83
N GLY A 348 10.86 -7.15 -10.25
CA GLY A 348 10.76 -7.65 -11.62
C GLY A 348 9.36 -7.47 -12.18
N GLU A 349 9.13 -8.03 -13.36
CA GLU A 349 7.80 -8.10 -13.94
C GLU A 349 6.92 -9.05 -13.12
N VAL A 350 5.70 -8.62 -12.82
CA VAL A 350 4.64 -9.42 -12.23
C VAL A 350 3.57 -9.60 -13.29
N VAL A 351 3.11 -10.80 -13.47
CA VAL A 351 1.95 -11.07 -14.32
C VAL A 351 0.72 -11.05 -13.42
N SER A 352 -0.23 -10.17 -13.75
CA SER A 352 -1.50 -10.12 -13.02
C SER A 352 -2.31 -11.39 -13.23
N VAL A 353 -3.03 -11.78 -12.18
CA VAL A 353 -3.96 -12.92 -12.25
C VAL A 353 -4.96 -12.70 -13.39
N PRO A 354 -5.22 -13.69 -14.24
CA PRO A 354 -6.25 -13.59 -15.24
C PRO A 354 -7.64 -13.38 -14.61
N TYR A 355 -8.47 -12.63 -15.29
CA TYR A 355 -9.85 -12.37 -14.88
C TYR A 355 -10.82 -12.55 -16.05
N THR A 356 -12.10 -12.68 -15.73
CA THR A 356 -13.20 -12.65 -16.71
C THR A 356 -14.09 -11.45 -16.44
N THR A 357 -14.62 -10.83 -17.49
CA THR A 357 -15.61 -9.75 -17.35
C THR A 357 -17.02 -10.30 -17.11
N GLN A 358 -17.18 -11.62 -17.11
CA GLN A 358 -18.48 -12.29 -16.98
C GLN A 358 -18.60 -12.95 -15.59
N SER A 359 -19.50 -12.41 -14.79
CA SER A 359 -19.89 -12.99 -13.49
C SER A 359 -21.08 -13.93 -13.67
N VAL A 360 -20.86 -15.15 -14.19
CA VAL A 360 -21.94 -16.11 -14.41
C VAL A 360 -21.64 -17.41 -13.69
N SER A 361 -22.28 -17.62 -12.55
CA SER A 361 -22.22 -18.89 -11.79
C SER A 361 -23.35 -19.85 -12.15
N LEU A 362 -24.42 -19.39 -12.84
CA LEU A 362 -25.58 -20.18 -13.19
C LEU A 362 -26.07 -19.82 -14.59
N PHE A 363 -26.18 -20.81 -15.50
CA PHE A 363 -26.67 -20.62 -16.86
C PHE A 363 -27.58 -21.77 -17.29
N THR A 364 -28.50 -21.50 -18.17
CA THR A 364 -29.43 -22.49 -18.77
C THR A 364 -29.15 -22.75 -20.25
N GLU A 365 -28.41 -21.85 -20.88
CA GLU A 365 -27.93 -21.96 -22.25
C GLU A 365 -26.41 -21.86 -22.26
N PRO A 366 -25.71 -22.46 -23.25
CA PRO A 366 -24.27 -22.35 -23.34
C PRO A 366 -23.81 -20.89 -23.34
N ILE A 367 -22.76 -20.60 -22.58
CA ILE A 367 -22.14 -19.29 -22.48
C ILE A 367 -20.75 -19.29 -23.09
N GLU A 368 -20.25 -18.11 -23.41
CA GLU A 368 -18.86 -17.89 -23.84
C GLU A 368 -18.17 -17.04 -22.79
N ILE A 369 -17.04 -17.51 -22.26
CA ILE A 369 -16.26 -16.82 -21.23
C ILE A 369 -15.02 -16.20 -21.90
N ASP A 370 -14.83 -14.90 -21.68
CA ASP A 370 -13.59 -14.22 -21.97
C ASP A 370 -12.59 -14.36 -20.82
N LEU A 371 -11.30 -14.40 -21.13
CA LEU A 371 -10.22 -14.28 -20.16
C LEU A 371 -9.33 -13.11 -20.56
N ALA A 372 -9.01 -12.28 -19.61
CA ALA A 372 -8.16 -11.12 -19.80
C ALA A 372 -7.13 -11.00 -18.67
N THR A 373 -6.12 -10.17 -18.87
CA THR A 373 -5.14 -9.78 -17.86
C THR A 373 -4.74 -8.33 -18.07
N THR A 374 -4.39 -7.62 -17.01
CA THR A 374 -3.86 -6.26 -17.11
C THR A 374 -2.42 -6.22 -17.60
N THR A 375 -1.70 -7.35 -17.57
CA THR A 375 -0.30 -7.43 -18.01
C THR A 375 -0.21 -7.47 -19.54
N PRO A 376 0.35 -6.44 -20.19
CA PRO A 376 0.46 -6.40 -21.65
C PRO A 376 1.34 -7.55 -22.18
N GLY A 377 0.81 -8.27 -23.19
CA GLY A 377 1.55 -9.34 -23.86
C GLY A 377 1.67 -10.66 -23.08
N ALA A 378 1.04 -10.78 -21.92
CA ALA A 378 1.01 -12.03 -21.17
C ALA A 378 0.19 -13.11 -21.91
N GLU A 379 0.64 -14.36 -21.82
CA GLU A 379 -0.08 -15.55 -22.31
C GLU A 379 -0.93 -16.12 -21.17
N ILE A 380 -2.23 -16.31 -21.40
CA ILE A 380 -3.14 -16.94 -20.44
C ILE A 380 -3.27 -18.42 -20.79
N ARG A 381 -3.06 -19.28 -19.80
CA ARG A 381 -3.32 -20.73 -19.87
C ARG A 381 -4.46 -21.08 -18.94
N TYR A 382 -5.25 -22.10 -19.30
CA TYR A 382 -6.43 -22.43 -18.51
C TYR A 382 -6.72 -23.93 -18.47
N THR A 383 -7.49 -24.36 -17.48
CA THR A 383 -8.06 -25.69 -17.35
C THR A 383 -9.59 -25.61 -17.18
N LEU A 384 -10.30 -26.70 -17.44
CA LEU A 384 -11.76 -26.81 -17.32
C LEU A 384 -12.21 -27.88 -16.30
N ASP A 385 -11.29 -28.42 -15.56
CA ASP A 385 -11.51 -29.49 -14.58
C ASP A 385 -11.17 -29.07 -13.13
N GLY A 386 -10.83 -27.78 -12.96
CA GLY A 386 -10.45 -27.22 -11.66
C GLY A 386 -9.01 -27.51 -11.24
N SER A 387 -8.21 -28.13 -12.10
CA SER A 387 -6.77 -28.28 -11.84
C SER A 387 -6.05 -26.93 -12.08
N GLU A 388 -4.97 -26.70 -11.34
CA GLU A 388 -4.13 -25.54 -11.55
C GLU A 388 -3.46 -25.59 -12.91
N PRO A 389 -3.54 -24.51 -13.74
CA PRO A 389 -2.90 -24.46 -15.06
C PRO A 389 -1.37 -24.51 -14.96
N ASP A 390 -0.73 -25.19 -15.91
CA ASP A 390 0.71 -25.28 -16.05
C ASP A 390 1.18 -24.86 -17.47
N SER A 391 2.48 -24.97 -17.74
CA SER A 391 3.06 -24.63 -19.04
C SER A 391 2.59 -25.53 -20.19
N LEU A 392 1.93 -26.64 -19.91
CA LEU A 392 1.38 -27.59 -20.90
C LEU A 392 -0.14 -27.41 -21.07
N SER A 393 -0.79 -26.65 -20.18
CA SER A 393 -2.22 -26.38 -20.26
C SER A 393 -2.57 -25.57 -21.51
N PRO A 394 -3.79 -25.69 -22.05
CA PRO A 394 -4.25 -24.96 -23.22
C PRO A 394 -4.00 -23.45 -23.13
N LEU A 395 -3.50 -22.88 -24.22
CA LEU A 395 -3.34 -21.44 -24.37
C LEU A 395 -4.71 -20.81 -24.73
N TYR A 396 -5.07 -19.74 -24.02
CA TYR A 396 -6.26 -18.96 -24.35
C TYR A 396 -6.03 -18.14 -25.63
N THR A 397 -6.79 -18.45 -26.68
CA THR A 397 -6.71 -17.77 -27.97
C THR A 397 -8.07 -17.31 -28.52
N ALA A 398 -9.14 -17.75 -27.90
CA ALA A 398 -10.51 -17.40 -28.24
C ALA A 398 -11.44 -17.65 -27.04
N LEU A 399 -12.65 -17.08 -27.07
CA LEU A 399 -13.68 -17.27 -26.05
C LEU A 399 -13.85 -18.77 -25.69
N VAL A 400 -13.92 -19.06 -24.41
CA VAL A 400 -14.12 -20.42 -23.89
C VAL A 400 -15.61 -20.73 -23.83
N ARG A 401 -16.09 -21.64 -24.70
CA ARG A 401 -17.49 -22.07 -24.67
C ARG A 401 -17.73 -23.05 -23.54
N VAL A 402 -18.69 -22.73 -22.70
CA VAL A 402 -19.12 -23.54 -21.56
C VAL A 402 -20.58 -23.97 -21.75
N ASP A 403 -20.83 -25.27 -21.85
CA ASP A 403 -22.14 -25.87 -22.07
C ASP A 403 -22.59 -26.82 -20.94
N ARG A 404 -21.80 -26.93 -19.87
CA ARG A 404 -22.07 -27.78 -18.71
C ARG A 404 -21.37 -27.18 -17.48
N SER A 405 -21.78 -27.62 -16.30
CA SER A 405 -21.08 -27.28 -15.04
C SER A 405 -19.62 -27.75 -15.07
N LEU A 406 -18.71 -26.82 -14.80
CA LEU A 406 -17.26 -27.07 -14.73
C LEU A 406 -16.60 -26.04 -13.77
N VAL A 407 -15.36 -26.27 -13.46
CA VAL A 407 -14.52 -25.29 -12.79
C VAL A 407 -13.42 -24.84 -13.77
N LEU A 408 -13.42 -23.57 -14.14
CA LEU A 408 -12.39 -22.97 -14.97
C LEU A 408 -11.34 -22.35 -14.06
N CYS A 409 -10.06 -22.73 -14.25
CA CYS A 409 -8.90 -22.10 -13.63
C CYS A 409 -8.01 -21.52 -14.73
N ALA A 410 -7.44 -20.33 -14.47
CA ALA A 410 -6.56 -19.66 -15.43
C ALA A 410 -5.40 -18.94 -14.71
#